data_011ce3f474f84b0745e0732a44428e89
#
_entry.id   011ce3f474f84b0745e0732a44428e89
#
_cell.length_a   1.000
_cell.length_b   1.000
_cell.length_c   1.000
_cell.angle_alpha   90.00
_cell.angle_beta   90.00
_cell.angle_gamma   90.00
#
_symmetry.space_group_name_H-M   'P 1'
#
loop_
_entity.id
_entity.type
_entity.pdbx_description
1 polymer ?
#
loop_
_entity_poly.entity_id
_entity_poly.type
_entity_poly.pdbx_seq_one_letter_code
_entity_poly.pdbx_strand_id
1 'polypeptide(L)'
;MTALSHALNVFDAINSGDFSCLEQAVTDDFVDHGSPIPLPPGPEGYRQILTVVRDVLQIRYTIEDVFETDQRVVIRAVAHGVGVDAIHGQGAAGKTYAMPTTHIYRTEDGLLAEHWGVRDELGARVQLGTVPAPGFPAPEPA
;
A
#
# COMPACT_ATOMS: atom_id res chain seq x y z
N MET A 1 6.72 -3.29 -22.08
CA MET A 1 5.79 -2.83 -21.04
C MET A 1 6.40 -1.63 -20.35
N THR A 2 5.62 -0.62 -20.03
CA THR A 2 6.09 0.60 -19.38
C THR A 2 6.17 0.44 -17.86
N ALA A 3 6.93 1.31 -17.19
CA ALA A 3 6.96 1.34 -15.73
C ALA A 3 5.56 1.55 -15.13
N LEU A 4 4.75 2.43 -15.75
CA LEU A 4 3.37 2.65 -15.34
C LEU A 4 2.55 1.35 -15.39
N SER A 5 2.64 0.60 -16.47
CA SER A 5 1.91 -0.66 -16.60
C SER A 5 2.41 -1.72 -15.61
N HIS A 6 3.71 -1.74 -15.31
CA HIS A 6 4.25 -2.61 -14.25
C HIS A 6 3.68 -2.25 -12.87
N ALA A 7 3.59 -0.96 -12.55
CA ALA A 7 3.01 -0.51 -11.28
C ALA A 7 1.53 -0.92 -11.18
N LEU A 8 0.75 -0.72 -12.23
CA LEU A 8 -0.65 -1.15 -12.25
C LEU A 8 -0.78 -2.67 -12.10
N ASN A 9 0.10 -3.44 -12.74
CA ASN A 9 0.11 -4.90 -12.61
C ASN A 9 0.43 -5.36 -11.19
N VAL A 10 1.27 -4.63 -10.44
CA VAL A 10 1.53 -4.94 -9.03
C VAL A 10 0.24 -4.80 -8.20
N PHE A 11 -0.53 -3.73 -8.41
CA PHE A 11 -1.81 -3.55 -7.71
C PHE A 11 -2.83 -4.63 -8.11
N ASP A 12 -2.88 -5.00 -9.38
CA ASP A 12 -3.71 -6.12 -9.84
C ASP A 12 -3.27 -7.44 -9.19
N ALA A 13 -1.97 -7.65 -9.03
CA ALA A 13 -1.41 -8.84 -8.37
C ALA A 13 -1.85 -8.93 -6.91
N ILE A 14 -1.86 -7.80 -6.19
CA ILE A 14 -2.36 -7.76 -4.81
C ILE A 14 -3.84 -8.14 -4.80
N ASN A 15 -4.63 -7.60 -5.71
CA ASN A 15 -6.07 -7.86 -5.77
C ASN A 15 -6.40 -9.29 -6.20
N SER A 16 -5.60 -9.90 -7.06
CA SER A 16 -5.84 -11.27 -7.56
C SER A 16 -5.14 -12.36 -6.75
N GLY A 17 -4.00 -12.04 -6.11
CA GLY A 17 -3.15 -13.01 -5.43
C GLY A 17 -2.11 -13.67 -6.33
N ASP A 18 -2.02 -13.28 -7.59
CA ASP A 18 -1.02 -13.81 -8.52
C ASP A 18 0.16 -12.84 -8.63
N PHE A 19 1.27 -13.16 -7.93
CA PHE A 19 2.48 -12.34 -7.90
C PHE A 19 3.51 -12.72 -8.97
N SER A 20 3.13 -13.49 -9.98
CA SER A 20 4.06 -13.93 -11.03
C SER A 20 4.65 -12.79 -11.87
N CYS A 21 4.06 -11.59 -11.83
CA CYS A 21 4.56 -10.43 -12.56
C CYS A 21 5.80 -9.78 -11.95
N LEU A 22 6.13 -10.07 -10.70
CA LEU A 22 7.15 -9.29 -9.96
C LEU A 22 8.54 -9.38 -10.57
N GLU A 23 8.95 -10.54 -11.07
CA GLU A 23 10.26 -10.73 -11.70
C GLU A 23 10.47 -9.86 -12.92
N GLN A 24 9.40 -9.52 -13.65
CA GLN A 24 9.45 -8.62 -14.81
C GLN A 24 9.16 -7.16 -14.47
N ALA A 25 8.63 -6.89 -13.28
CA ALA A 25 8.16 -5.56 -12.91
C ALA A 25 9.18 -4.72 -12.15
N VAL A 26 10.04 -5.36 -11.35
CA VAL A 26 10.97 -4.66 -10.47
C VAL A 26 12.42 -5.00 -10.78
N THR A 27 13.32 -4.09 -10.41
CA THR A 27 14.76 -4.34 -10.56
C THR A 27 15.26 -5.38 -9.56
N ASP A 28 16.42 -5.98 -9.84
CA ASP A 28 17.02 -6.98 -8.95
C ASP A 28 17.40 -6.40 -7.58
N ASP A 29 17.62 -5.09 -7.50
CA ASP A 29 17.95 -4.38 -6.28
C ASP A 29 16.79 -3.52 -5.74
N PHE A 30 15.57 -3.80 -6.18
CA PHE A 30 14.37 -3.07 -5.73
C PHE A 30 14.27 -3.02 -4.21
N VAL A 31 13.93 -1.83 -3.69
CA VAL A 31 13.75 -1.61 -2.26
C VAL A 31 12.35 -1.05 -1.99
N ASP A 32 11.63 -1.69 -1.09
CA ASP A 32 10.36 -1.17 -0.57
C ASP A 32 10.59 -0.45 0.76
N HIS A 33 10.59 0.87 0.70
CA HIS A 33 10.74 1.72 1.89
C HIS A 33 9.44 1.79 2.71
N GLY A 34 8.33 1.31 2.17
CA GLY A 34 7.04 1.28 2.87
C GLY A 34 6.89 0.10 3.82
N SER A 35 7.81 -0.85 3.81
CA SER A 35 7.75 -2.03 4.67
C SER A 35 8.17 -1.69 6.11
N PRO A 36 7.39 -2.13 7.11
CA PRO A 36 7.78 -1.99 8.52
C PRO A 36 8.80 -3.05 8.97
N ILE A 37 9.11 -4.04 8.13
CA ILE A 37 10.04 -5.12 8.44
C ILE A 37 11.19 -5.12 7.44
N PRO A 38 12.38 -5.62 7.83
CA PRO A 38 13.50 -5.79 6.89
C PRO A 38 13.14 -6.80 5.81
N LEU A 39 13.47 -6.48 4.56
CA LEU A 39 13.23 -7.34 3.41
C LEU A 39 14.52 -7.52 2.61
N PRO A 40 14.75 -8.68 1.98
CA PRO A 40 15.79 -8.78 0.96
C PRO A 40 15.45 -7.87 -0.22
N PRO A 41 16.44 -7.39 -0.98
CA PRO A 41 16.17 -6.59 -2.17
C PRO A 41 15.54 -7.42 -3.28
N GLY A 42 14.96 -6.72 -4.26
CA GLY A 42 14.45 -7.32 -5.47
C GLY A 42 13.03 -7.89 -5.34
N PRO A 43 12.61 -8.69 -6.32
CA PRO A 43 11.25 -9.23 -6.37
C PRO A 43 10.90 -10.12 -5.19
N GLU A 44 11.88 -10.83 -4.62
CA GLU A 44 11.61 -11.72 -3.47
C GLU A 44 11.19 -10.94 -2.24
N GLY A 45 11.88 -9.84 -1.92
CA GLY A 45 11.50 -8.99 -0.79
C GLY A 45 10.11 -8.39 -1.00
N TYR A 46 9.84 -7.92 -2.20
CA TYR A 46 8.54 -7.36 -2.53
C TYR A 46 7.43 -8.41 -2.41
N ARG A 47 7.67 -9.61 -2.89
CA ARG A 47 6.73 -10.74 -2.75
C ARG A 47 6.41 -11.01 -1.28
N GLN A 48 7.42 -10.99 -0.41
CA GLN A 48 7.22 -11.26 1.02
C GLN A 48 6.26 -10.25 1.64
N ILE A 49 6.47 -8.94 1.44
CA ILE A 49 5.61 -7.94 2.06
C ILE A 49 4.22 -7.90 1.40
N LEU A 50 4.13 -8.08 0.09
CA LEU A 50 2.84 -8.08 -0.59
C LEU A 50 1.99 -9.29 -0.20
N THR A 51 2.61 -10.42 0.14
CA THR A 51 1.91 -11.58 0.69
C THR A 51 1.28 -11.25 2.05
N VAL A 52 1.99 -10.51 2.92
CA VAL A 52 1.44 -10.03 4.19
C VAL A 52 0.26 -9.08 3.94
N VAL A 53 0.43 -8.13 3.02
CA VAL A 53 -0.63 -7.17 2.66
C VAL A 53 -1.90 -7.91 2.21
N ARG A 54 -1.75 -8.94 1.39
CA ARG A 54 -2.89 -9.69 0.87
C ARG A 54 -3.47 -10.68 1.87
N ASP A 55 -2.63 -11.50 2.49
CA ASP A 55 -3.09 -12.67 3.24
C ASP A 55 -3.35 -12.36 4.72
N VAL A 56 -2.58 -11.46 5.31
CA VAL A 56 -2.75 -11.07 6.72
C VAL A 56 -3.69 -9.87 6.86
N LEU A 57 -3.41 -8.79 6.15
CA LEU A 57 -4.23 -7.58 6.18
C LEU A 57 -5.48 -7.67 5.31
N GLN A 58 -5.51 -8.63 4.41
CA GLN A 58 -6.60 -8.86 3.45
C GLN A 58 -6.95 -7.61 2.65
N ILE A 59 -5.91 -6.84 2.27
CA ILE A 59 -6.10 -5.61 1.53
C ILE A 59 -6.46 -5.89 0.07
N ARG A 60 -7.44 -5.13 -0.42
CA ARG A 60 -7.76 -4.94 -1.83
C ARG A 60 -7.71 -3.46 -2.13
N TYR A 61 -7.10 -3.09 -3.24
CA TYR A 61 -6.94 -1.70 -3.63
C TYR A 61 -7.97 -1.28 -4.67
N THR A 62 -8.51 -0.08 -4.48
CA THR A 62 -9.21 0.67 -5.53
C THR A 62 -8.34 1.85 -5.92
N ILE A 63 -7.89 1.90 -7.17
CA ILE A 63 -7.06 3.00 -7.66
C ILE A 63 -7.96 4.20 -7.95
N GLU A 64 -7.63 5.34 -7.34
CA GLU A 64 -8.34 6.60 -7.53
C GLU A 64 -7.68 7.48 -8.57
N ASP A 65 -6.36 7.42 -8.67
CA ASP A 65 -5.59 8.34 -9.50
C ASP A 65 -4.22 7.74 -9.79
N VAL A 66 -3.72 7.95 -11.00
CA VAL A 66 -2.38 7.48 -11.39
C VAL A 66 -1.77 8.46 -12.39
N PHE A 67 -0.50 8.78 -12.22
CA PHE A 67 0.25 9.59 -13.15
C PHE A 67 1.73 9.27 -13.09
N GLU A 68 2.46 9.68 -14.11
CA GLU A 68 3.89 9.42 -14.20
C GLU A 68 4.67 10.65 -14.68
N THR A 69 5.93 10.67 -14.28
CA THR A 69 6.97 11.54 -14.85
C THR A 69 8.02 10.63 -15.51
N ASP A 70 9.12 11.21 -15.99
CA ASP A 70 10.20 10.43 -16.62
C ASP A 70 10.77 9.34 -15.68
N GLN A 71 10.78 9.58 -14.36
CA GLN A 71 11.42 8.67 -13.39
C GLN A 71 10.54 8.34 -12.20
N ARG A 72 9.26 8.67 -12.24
CA ARG A 72 8.35 8.42 -11.12
C ARG A 72 6.99 7.95 -11.62
N VAL A 73 6.39 7.01 -10.88
CA VAL A 73 4.98 6.66 -11.00
C VAL A 73 4.33 6.95 -9.65
N VAL A 74 3.20 7.65 -9.68
CA VAL A 74 2.45 7.98 -8.47
C VAL A 74 1.06 7.37 -8.58
N ILE A 75 0.66 6.64 -7.54
CA ILE A 75 -0.66 6.00 -7.45
C ILE A 75 -1.31 6.44 -6.15
N ARG A 76 -2.49 7.05 -6.25
CA ARG A 76 -3.36 7.30 -5.11
C ARG A 76 -4.46 6.24 -5.12
N ALA A 77 -4.60 5.52 -4.01
CA ALA A 77 -5.50 4.37 -3.94
C ALA A 77 -6.14 4.27 -2.56
N VAL A 78 -7.27 3.59 -2.49
CA VAL A 78 -7.91 3.22 -1.23
C VAL A 78 -7.62 1.76 -0.96
N ALA A 79 -7.05 1.48 0.22
CA ALA A 79 -6.83 0.13 0.71
C ALA A 79 -8.04 -0.30 1.55
N HIS A 80 -8.78 -1.29 1.05
CA HIS A 80 -9.88 -1.92 1.77
C HIS A 80 -9.32 -3.13 2.51
N GLY A 81 -9.30 -3.08 3.82
CA GLY A 81 -8.67 -4.11 4.63
C GLY A 81 -9.52 -4.57 5.80
N VAL A 82 -9.01 -5.54 6.52
CA VAL A 82 -9.65 -6.16 7.68
C VAL A 82 -8.78 -5.92 8.91
N GLY A 83 -9.41 -5.60 10.03
CA GLY A 83 -8.72 -5.37 11.29
C GLY A 83 -8.03 -6.61 11.81
N VAL A 84 -6.82 -6.41 12.35
CA VAL A 84 -6.00 -7.43 13.02
C VAL A 84 -5.58 -6.86 14.36
N ASP A 85 -5.96 -7.51 15.44
CA ASP A 85 -5.71 -6.99 16.81
C ASP A 85 -4.23 -6.70 17.07
N ALA A 86 -3.34 -7.59 16.63
CA ALA A 86 -1.89 -7.42 16.83
C ALA A 86 -1.30 -6.21 16.07
N ILE A 87 -1.98 -5.76 15.02
CA ILE A 87 -1.52 -4.65 14.16
C ILE A 87 -2.28 -3.38 14.48
N HIS A 88 -3.59 -3.47 14.61
CA HIS A 88 -4.48 -2.30 14.68
C HIS A 88 -4.98 -1.99 16.09
N GLY A 89 -4.76 -2.89 17.04
CA GLY A 89 -5.22 -2.73 18.42
C GLY A 89 -6.34 -3.68 18.81
N GLN A 90 -6.50 -3.88 20.10
CA GLN A 90 -7.51 -4.77 20.67
C GLN A 90 -8.91 -4.37 20.24
N GLY A 91 -9.66 -5.34 19.73
CA GLY A 91 -11.03 -5.14 19.24
C GLY A 91 -11.13 -4.85 17.75
N ALA A 92 -10.02 -4.82 17.03
CA ALA A 92 -10.01 -4.57 15.57
C ALA A 92 -10.52 -5.76 14.76
N ALA A 93 -10.28 -6.98 15.23
CA ALA A 93 -10.62 -8.20 14.48
C ALA A 93 -12.09 -8.26 14.09
N GLY A 94 -12.35 -8.66 12.85
CA GLY A 94 -13.71 -8.78 12.31
C GLY A 94 -14.31 -7.48 11.79
N LYS A 95 -13.62 -6.35 11.95
CA LYS A 95 -14.05 -5.06 11.41
C LYS A 95 -13.27 -4.74 10.16
N THR A 96 -13.81 -3.86 9.32
CA THR A 96 -13.18 -3.45 8.06
C THR A 96 -12.89 -1.96 8.05
N TYR A 97 -11.97 -1.55 7.17
CA TYR A 97 -11.64 -0.15 6.96
C TYR A 97 -11.41 0.14 5.50
N ALA A 98 -11.56 1.42 5.13
CA ALA A 98 -11.17 1.97 3.83
C ALA A 98 -10.13 3.06 4.09
N MET A 99 -8.88 2.79 3.76
CA MET A 99 -7.72 3.61 4.15
C MET A 99 -7.13 4.32 2.94
N PRO A 100 -7.12 5.65 2.90
CA PRO A 100 -6.42 6.39 1.85
C PRO A 100 -4.93 6.09 1.86
N THR A 101 -4.36 5.88 0.67
CA THR A 101 -2.93 5.63 0.49
C THR A 101 -2.40 6.41 -0.70
N THR A 102 -1.11 6.71 -0.66
CA THR A 102 -0.36 7.25 -1.80
C THR A 102 0.94 6.49 -1.94
N HIS A 103 1.22 6.05 -3.16
CA HIS A 103 2.40 5.26 -3.50
C HIS A 103 3.22 5.98 -4.54
N ILE A 104 4.53 6.02 -4.32
CA ILE A 104 5.48 6.58 -5.28
C ILE A 104 6.50 5.51 -5.61
N TYR A 105 6.70 5.25 -6.89
CA TYR A 105 7.78 4.42 -7.40
C TYR A 105 8.83 5.28 -8.08
N ARG A 106 10.09 5.04 -7.80
CA ARG A 106 11.18 5.46 -8.69
C ARG A 106 11.34 4.40 -9.76
N THR A 107 11.54 4.83 -10.99
CA THR A 107 11.67 3.93 -12.13
C THR A 107 13.08 3.99 -12.72
N GLU A 108 13.52 2.89 -13.28
CA GLU A 108 14.84 2.75 -13.88
C GLU A 108 14.74 1.77 -15.05
N ASP A 109 15.08 2.24 -16.24
CA ASP A 109 15.00 1.46 -17.48
C ASP A 109 13.64 0.75 -17.68
N GLY A 110 12.56 1.48 -17.35
CA GLY A 110 11.20 0.96 -17.51
C GLY A 110 10.73 0.02 -16.42
N LEU A 111 11.55 -0.22 -15.39
CA LEU A 111 11.21 -1.09 -14.25
C LEU A 111 11.04 -0.24 -12.98
N LEU A 112 10.37 -0.84 -11.99
CA LEU A 112 10.22 -0.24 -10.67
C LEU A 112 11.48 -0.53 -9.85
N ALA A 113 12.12 0.51 -9.32
CA ALA A 113 13.39 0.39 -8.60
C ALA A 113 13.27 0.66 -7.10
N GLU A 114 12.37 1.53 -6.69
CA GLU A 114 12.07 1.83 -5.28
C GLU A 114 10.59 2.14 -5.11
N HIS A 115 10.09 1.89 -3.90
CA HIS A 115 8.71 2.20 -3.52
C HIS A 115 8.68 2.93 -2.19
N TRP A 116 7.91 4.01 -2.13
CA TRP A 116 7.50 4.69 -0.90
C TRP A 116 5.99 4.66 -0.82
N GLY A 117 5.46 4.34 0.36
CA GLY A 117 4.03 4.35 0.59
C GLY A 117 3.70 5.13 1.85
N VAL A 118 2.66 5.97 1.77
CA VAL A 118 2.10 6.67 2.92
C VAL A 118 0.64 6.25 3.04
N ARG A 119 0.24 5.91 4.26
CA ARG A 119 -1.10 5.39 4.56
C ARG A 119 -1.70 6.17 5.72
N ASP A 120 -3.01 6.39 5.67
CA ASP A 120 -3.73 6.97 6.80
C ASP A 120 -4.02 5.90 7.87
N GLU A 121 -2.97 5.46 8.55
CA GLU A 121 -3.08 4.44 9.60
C GLU A 121 -3.95 4.91 10.77
N LEU A 122 -3.85 6.19 11.14
CA LEU A 122 -4.68 6.75 12.21
C LEU A 122 -6.16 6.66 11.82
N GLY A 123 -6.51 7.08 10.60
CA GLY A 123 -7.87 7.01 10.11
C GLY A 123 -8.42 5.58 10.09
N ALA A 124 -7.60 4.61 9.69
CA ALA A 124 -7.98 3.20 9.72
C ALA A 124 -8.30 2.73 11.15
N ARG A 125 -7.46 3.09 12.13
CA ARG A 125 -7.70 2.74 13.54
C ARG A 125 -8.94 3.40 14.11
N VAL A 126 -9.22 4.64 13.72
CA VAL A 126 -10.47 5.32 14.10
C VAL A 126 -11.68 4.57 13.53
N GLN A 127 -11.63 4.18 12.25
CA GLN A 127 -12.69 3.39 11.62
C GLN A 127 -12.91 2.05 12.34
N LEU A 128 -11.83 1.41 12.77
CA LEU A 128 -11.89 0.14 13.50
C LEU A 128 -12.32 0.30 14.97
N GLY A 129 -12.37 1.54 15.47
CA GLY A 129 -12.78 1.82 16.84
C GLY A 129 -11.71 1.55 17.90
N THR A 130 -10.46 1.38 17.50
CA THR A 130 -9.35 1.09 18.44
C THR A 130 -8.62 2.34 18.91
N VAL A 131 -8.86 3.47 18.26
CA VAL A 131 -8.34 4.80 18.61
C VAL A 131 -9.49 5.79 18.48
N PRO A 132 -9.70 6.71 19.45
CA PRO A 132 -10.71 7.74 19.31
C PRO A 132 -10.33 8.74 18.21
N ALA A 133 -11.36 9.33 17.56
CA ALA A 133 -11.11 10.38 16.60
C ALA A 133 -10.45 11.61 17.29
N PRO A 134 -9.50 12.30 16.61
CA PRO A 134 -8.92 13.52 17.17
C PRO A 134 -10.00 14.55 17.51
N GLY A 135 -9.90 15.11 18.72
CA GLY A 135 -10.85 16.12 19.19
C GLY A 135 -10.42 17.52 18.75
N PHE A 136 -10.94 17.99 17.63
CA PHE A 136 -10.76 19.38 17.23
C PHE A 136 -11.92 20.21 17.77
N PRO A 137 -11.65 21.46 18.25
CA PRO A 137 -12.74 22.35 18.64
C PRO A 137 -13.63 22.65 17.44
N ALA A 138 -14.94 22.74 17.69
CA ALA A 138 -15.87 23.15 16.63
C ALA A 138 -15.51 24.56 16.15
N PRO A 139 -15.67 24.83 14.83
CA PRO A 139 -15.48 26.21 14.35
C PRO A 139 -16.42 27.18 15.05
N GLU A 140 -15.95 28.38 15.37
CA GLU A 140 -16.82 29.40 15.93
C GLU A 140 -17.89 29.83 14.90
N PRO A 141 -19.13 30.12 15.35
CA PRO A 141 -20.14 30.66 14.44
C PRO A 141 -19.70 31.99 13.84
N ALA A 142 -20.01 32.21 12.56
CA ALA A 142 -19.68 33.42 11.85
C ALA A 142 -20.48 34.65 12.40
#